data_7ea9ba30ea3e70076182e22394df7255
#
_entry.id   7ea9ba30ea3e70076182e22394df7255
#
_cell.length_a   1.000
_cell.length_b   1.000
_cell.length_c   1.000
_cell.angle_alpha   90.00
_cell.angle_beta   90.00
_cell.angle_gamma   90.00
#
_symmetry.space_group_name_H-M   'P 1'
#
loop_
_entity.id
_entity.type
_entity.pdbx_description
1 polymer ?
#
loop_
_entity_poly.entity_id
_entity_poly.type
_entity_poly.pdbx_seq_one_letter_code
_entity_poly.pdbx_strand_id
1 'polypeptide(L)'
;MYFRVLDHGVRPPADARARAYLLTDNWDDWFKYNTMYTLVVYNEEGASHSIGSVKIGQFGMEEGQRRPAIPKTFDTLNDRFFSLGQDDSYYEELNALGPEYRDRLLRDLKDVALDTELFQRALKEKVTGVSLLRAVTPASVQGQFYRIARGGTRLSRYKFSYTAPKPPRSRINPVRLEFAVKPESQPPTNIHVLIGRNGVGKTRLLNGMTRALVGAAAEDEDVGSFEGETEDLLDDRLFANLVSVTFSAFDPFGPLPDRQDKSSGVQYAYIGLRRSGLGEDGEPHPPRTPDQLSSVFGRSVWLCRQGARASRWRRALEMLEADPIFKDAEVASLAGNDLPEKEFRARARTLFSKLSSGHKIVLLTMTRLVETVEERTLVLLDEPEAHLHPPLLSAFIRALSDLLINRNGVGIIATHSPVVLQEVPKSCVWKVRRTNIRVEADRPEIETFGENVGILTREVFGLEVTDSGFHKMLRDAVSDSVGYGEVVDRFGGELGGEAKAIIRALIAAQSAGDDD
;
A
#
# COMPACT_ATOMS: atom_id res chain seq x y z
N MET A 1 6.55 31.16 20.80
CA MET A 1 7.85 30.51 21.16
C MET A 1 8.94 31.22 20.39
N TYR A 2 10.16 31.32 20.94
CA TYR A 2 11.23 32.03 20.23
C TYR A 2 11.95 31.10 19.26
N PHE A 3 11.91 31.43 17.97
CA PHE A 3 12.56 30.67 16.89
C PHE A 3 13.89 31.30 16.49
N ARG A 4 14.85 30.45 16.17
CA ARG A 4 16.13 30.86 15.59
C ARG A 4 16.48 29.99 14.38
N VAL A 5 16.78 30.62 13.26
CA VAL A 5 17.24 29.94 12.05
C VAL A 5 18.75 29.76 12.15
N LEU A 6 19.21 28.52 11.92
CA LEU A 6 20.62 28.15 11.90
C LEU A 6 20.98 27.60 10.52
N ASP A 7 22.21 27.84 10.10
CA ASP A 7 22.71 27.32 8.84
C ASP A 7 22.94 25.79 8.93
N HIS A 8 22.98 25.15 7.78
CA HIS A 8 23.23 23.73 7.66
C HIS A 8 24.52 23.31 8.40
N GLY A 9 24.42 22.24 9.22
CA GLY A 9 25.55 21.73 10.00
C GLY A 9 25.83 22.47 11.31
N VAL A 10 25.18 23.61 11.57
CA VAL A 10 25.30 24.35 12.84
C VAL A 10 24.40 23.68 13.89
N ARG A 11 24.97 23.33 15.04
CA ARG A 11 24.21 22.73 16.14
C ARG A 11 23.61 23.83 17.04
N PRO A 12 22.41 23.61 17.57
CA PRO A 12 21.86 24.46 18.63
C PRO A 12 22.80 24.53 19.85
N PRO A 13 22.79 25.65 20.61
CA PRO A 13 23.58 25.78 21.83
C PRO A 13 23.22 24.68 22.85
N ALA A 14 24.21 24.16 23.58
CA ALA A 14 24.02 23.10 24.57
C ALA A 14 23.16 23.53 25.78
N ASP A 15 23.07 24.82 26.04
CA ASP A 15 22.27 25.45 27.10
C ASP A 15 20.89 25.94 26.62
N ALA A 16 20.46 25.53 25.42
CA ALA A 16 19.19 25.92 24.86
C ALA A 16 18.01 25.46 25.76
N ARG A 17 17.07 26.38 26.06
CA ARG A 17 15.85 26.08 26.81
C ARG A 17 14.69 26.89 26.24
N ALA A 18 13.48 26.33 26.29
CA ALA A 18 12.22 26.95 25.85
C ALA A 18 12.33 27.65 24.46
N ARG A 19 13.03 27.01 23.50
CA ARG A 19 13.34 27.59 22.18
C ARG A 19 13.17 26.56 21.06
N ALA A 20 12.86 27.06 19.88
CA ALA A 20 12.79 26.29 18.66
C ALA A 20 13.89 26.73 17.68
N TYR A 21 14.48 25.76 16.99
CA TYR A 21 15.51 25.98 15.98
C TYR A 21 15.05 25.41 14.64
N LEU A 22 15.20 26.22 13.59
CA LEU A 22 15.01 25.81 12.21
C LEU A 22 16.38 25.66 11.56
N LEU A 23 16.82 24.43 11.36
CA LEU A 23 18.09 24.11 10.71
C LEU A 23 17.87 24.11 9.21
N THR A 24 18.59 24.96 8.47
CA THR A 24 18.46 24.97 7.00
C THR A 24 18.97 23.68 6.40
N ASP A 25 18.26 23.17 5.40
CA ASP A 25 18.73 22.07 4.57
C ASP A 25 19.31 22.62 3.26
N ASN A 26 20.30 21.92 2.70
CA ASN A 26 20.86 22.21 1.38
C ASN A 26 20.07 21.57 0.24
N TRP A 27 18.96 20.90 0.56
CA TRP A 27 18.07 20.29 -0.40
C TRP A 27 17.44 21.34 -1.31
N ASP A 28 17.54 21.10 -2.61
CA ASP A 28 17.04 21.99 -3.65
C ASP A 28 15.95 21.28 -4.48
N ASP A 29 14.73 21.81 -4.44
CA ASP A 29 13.62 21.29 -5.21
C ASP A 29 13.74 21.76 -6.68
N TRP A 30 14.17 20.86 -7.55
CA TRP A 30 14.34 21.09 -9.00
C TRP A 30 15.24 22.27 -9.36
N PHE A 31 16.26 22.56 -8.57
CA PHE A 31 17.11 23.76 -8.71
C PHE A 31 16.34 25.08 -8.68
N LYS A 32 15.12 25.08 -8.12
CA LYS A 32 14.24 26.25 -8.06
C LYS A 32 14.03 26.78 -6.66
N TYR A 33 13.78 25.90 -5.66
CA TYR A 33 13.42 26.30 -4.31
C TYR A 33 14.17 25.52 -3.23
N ASN A 34 14.68 26.25 -2.22
CA ASN A 34 15.29 25.74 -1.00
C ASN A 34 14.41 26.12 0.20
N THR A 35 13.32 25.39 0.41
CA THR A 35 12.33 25.70 1.45
C THR A 35 12.41 24.78 2.65
N MET A 36 13.29 23.77 2.62
CA MET A 36 13.39 22.73 3.64
C MET A 36 14.15 23.20 4.87
N TYR A 37 13.59 22.88 6.03
CA TYR A 37 14.19 23.05 7.36
C TYR A 37 13.92 21.82 8.21
N THR A 38 14.80 21.56 9.18
CA THR A 38 14.54 20.61 10.27
C THR A 38 14.17 21.41 11.53
N LEU A 39 13.03 21.11 12.12
CA LEU A 39 12.58 21.72 13.37
C LEU A 39 13.10 20.91 14.56
N VAL A 40 13.82 21.59 15.47
CA VAL A 40 14.27 21.03 16.75
C VAL A 40 13.75 21.93 17.86
N VAL A 41 13.11 21.34 18.87
CA VAL A 41 12.51 22.07 20.00
C VAL A 41 13.23 21.68 21.29
N TYR A 42 13.59 22.66 22.10
CA TYR A 42 14.07 22.49 23.46
C TYR A 42 12.98 22.89 24.44
N ASN A 43 12.63 21.99 25.34
CA ASN A 43 11.65 22.30 26.39
C ASN A 43 12.26 23.19 27.51
N GLU A 44 11.48 23.51 28.54
CA GLU A 44 11.92 24.35 29.65
C GLU A 44 13.08 23.72 30.46
N GLU A 45 13.17 22.40 30.48
CA GLU A 45 14.19 21.63 31.18
C GLU A 45 15.49 21.51 30.34
N GLY A 46 15.47 21.90 29.06
CA GLY A 46 16.60 21.81 28.16
C GLY A 46 16.70 20.47 27.41
N ALA A 47 15.68 19.60 27.49
CA ALA A 47 15.62 18.40 26.68
C ALA A 47 15.31 18.77 25.23
N SER A 48 16.09 18.17 24.28
CA SER A 48 15.93 18.38 22.85
C SER A 48 14.99 17.36 22.24
N HIS A 49 14.06 17.85 21.41
CA HIS A 49 13.12 17.03 20.64
C HIS A 49 13.30 17.34 19.15
N SER A 50 13.68 16.33 18.37
CA SER A 50 13.76 16.44 16.91
C SER A 50 12.39 16.20 16.32
N ILE A 51 11.71 17.28 15.91
CA ILE A 51 10.33 17.21 15.40
C ILE A 51 10.29 16.67 13.98
N GLY A 52 11.26 17.06 13.13
CA GLY A 52 11.32 16.59 11.76
C GLY A 52 11.35 17.69 10.73
N SER A 53 11.11 17.29 9.48
CA SER A 53 11.21 18.18 8.33
C SER A 53 9.97 19.04 8.13
N VAL A 54 10.18 20.34 7.93
CA VAL A 54 9.15 21.32 7.60
C VAL A 54 9.60 22.17 6.43
N LYS A 55 8.71 22.44 5.48
CA LYS A 55 8.95 23.40 4.40
C LYS A 55 8.22 24.70 4.69
N ILE A 56 8.93 25.82 4.44
CA ILE A 56 8.37 27.16 4.60
C ILE A 56 8.29 27.80 3.23
N GLY A 57 7.09 28.25 2.84
CA GLY A 57 6.82 29.03 1.65
C GLY A 57 6.63 30.52 1.96
N GLN A 58 6.68 31.35 0.94
CA GLN A 58 6.39 32.77 1.03
C GLN A 58 5.44 33.15 -0.10
N PHE A 59 4.43 33.96 0.23
CA PHE A 59 3.52 34.54 -0.77
C PHE A 59 4.27 35.53 -1.67
N GLY A 60 4.01 35.44 -2.97
CA GLY A 60 4.61 36.33 -3.95
C GLY A 60 6.14 36.22 -4.06
N MET A 61 6.69 34.99 -3.99
CA MET A 61 8.13 34.78 -4.25
C MET A 61 8.48 35.21 -5.67
N GLU A 62 9.48 36.08 -5.80
CA GLU A 62 9.95 36.57 -7.08
C GLU A 62 10.64 35.47 -7.90
N GLU A 63 10.67 35.64 -9.22
CA GLU A 63 11.40 34.73 -10.11
C GLU A 63 12.91 34.78 -9.81
N GLY A 64 13.51 33.62 -9.46
CA GLY A 64 14.90 33.53 -9.00
C GLY A 64 15.08 33.55 -7.49
N GLN A 65 14.09 33.93 -6.70
CA GLN A 65 14.12 33.77 -5.26
C GLN A 65 14.01 32.28 -4.89
N ARG A 66 15.13 31.69 -4.46
CA ARG A 66 15.19 30.27 -4.15
C ARG A 66 14.75 29.94 -2.72
N ARG A 67 14.97 30.85 -1.77
CA ARG A 67 14.66 30.66 -0.34
C ARG A 67 13.73 31.75 0.18
N PRO A 68 12.73 31.39 1.02
CA PRO A 68 11.89 32.39 1.65
C PRO A 68 12.71 33.31 2.56
N ALA A 69 12.42 34.61 2.55
CA ALA A 69 13.15 35.62 3.31
C ALA A 69 12.67 35.67 4.78
N ILE A 70 12.71 34.53 5.48
CA ILE A 70 12.32 34.48 6.91
C ILE A 70 13.36 35.20 7.78
N PRO A 71 12.95 35.89 8.86
CA PRO A 71 13.87 36.50 9.81
C PRO A 71 14.78 35.45 10.47
N LYS A 72 16.04 35.83 10.79
CA LYS A 72 16.94 34.93 11.53
C LYS A 72 16.42 34.54 12.91
N THR A 73 15.59 35.41 13.51
CA THR A 73 14.92 35.16 14.78
C THR A 73 13.51 35.76 14.74
N PHE A 74 12.53 35.07 15.32
CA PHE A 74 11.15 35.51 15.37
C PHE A 74 10.37 34.76 16.46
N ASP A 75 9.26 35.28 16.88
CA ASP A 75 8.29 34.59 17.75
C ASP A 75 7.19 33.94 16.94
N THR A 76 6.72 34.62 15.90
CA THR A 76 5.68 34.15 14.99
C THR A 76 5.98 34.63 13.57
N LEU A 77 5.81 33.78 12.57
CA LEU A 77 5.89 34.17 11.15
C LEU A 77 4.71 35.09 10.81
N ASN A 78 4.99 36.15 10.06
CA ASN A 78 3.93 37.07 9.62
C ASN A 78 3.14 36.44 8.42
N ASP A 79 2.06 37.13 7.99
CA ASP A 79 1.13 36.63 6.96
C ASP A 79 1.72 36.53 5.53
N ARG A 80 3.01 36.86 5.36
CA ARG A 80 3.74 36.64 4.11
C ARG A 80 4.27 35.22 4.00
N PHE A 81 4.25 34.43 5.07
CA PHE A 81 4.81 33.09 5.13
C PHE A 81 3.74 32.06 5.48
N PHE A 82 4.01 30.83 5.09
CA PHE A 82 3.24 29.64 5.45
C PHE A 82 4.16 28.44 5.51
N SER A 83 3.82 27.44 6.32
CA SER A 83 4.63 26.23 6.45
C SER A 83 3.81 24.97 6.26
N LEU A 84 4.51 23.84 6.05
CA LEU A 84 3.92 22.52 5.94
C LEU A 84 4.91 21.48 6.46
N GLY A 85 4.52 20.73 7.49
CA GLY A 85 5.22 19.51 7.89
C GLY A 85 5.30 18.53 6.71
N GLN A 86 6.43 17.85 6.55
CA GLN A 86 6.67 17.00 5.38
C GLN A 86 6.34 15.54 5.59
N ASP A 87 5.97 15.17 6.80
CA ASP A 87 5.54 13.80 7.17
C ASP A 87 4.53 13.85 8.33
N ASP A 88 3.75 12.78 8.47
CA ASP A 88 2.85 12.59 9.61
C ASP A 88 3.61 12.53 10.94
N SER A 89 4.82 11.96 10.96
CA SER A 89 5.69 11.94 12.14
C SER A 89 6.02 13.35 12.67
N TYR A 90 6.10 14.37 11.79
CA TYR A 90 6.28 15.75 12.22
C TYR A 90 5.15 16.20 13.16
N TYR A 91 3.91 15.89 12.82
CA TYR A 91 2.74 16.22 13.63
C TYR A 91 2.59 15.32 14.86
N GLU A 92 3.00 14.05 14.75
CA GLU A 92 3.03 13.12 15.89
C GLU A 92 4.04 13.53 16.95
N GLU A 93 5.24 13.93 16.55
CA GLU A 93 6.26 14.46 17.45
C GLU A 93 5.80 15.75 18.14
N LEU A 94 5.08 16.63 17.42
CA LEU A 94 4.46 17.80 18.03
C LEU A 94 3.37 17.41 19.05
N ASN A 95 2.57 16.40 18.77
CA ASN A 95 1.57 15.87 19.73
C ASN A 95 2.23 15.28 20.98
N ALA A 96 3.39 14.62 20.84
CA ALA A 96 4.14 14.08 21.97
C ALA A 96 4.66 15.16 22.93
N LEU A 97 4.89 16.38 22.43
CA LEU A 97 5.23 17.55 23.28
C LEU A 97 4.05 18.08 24.11
N GLY A 98 2.82 17.63 23.77
CA GLY A 98 1.61 18.10 24.40
C GLY A 98 0.88 19.21 23.61
N PRO A 99 -0.45 19.39 23.89
CA PRO A 99 -1.32 20.24 23.08
C PRO A 99 -0.90 21.72 23.06
N GLU A 100 -0.38 22.25 24.16
CA GLU A 100 0.05 23.65 24.22
C GLU A 100 1.25 23.93 23.31
N TYR A 101 2.26 23.06 23.33
CA TYR A 101 3.44 23.17 22.46
C TYR A 101 3.04 22.98 20.99
N ARG A 102 2.28 21.95 20.68
CA ARG A 102 1.79 21.67 19.33
C ARG A 102 1.05 22.88 18.76
N ASP A 103 0.00 23.32 19.41
CA ASP A 103 -0.88 24.37 18.92
C ASP A 103 -0.14 25.71 18.77
N ARG A 104 0.81 25.99 19.66
CA ARG A 104 1.66 27.17 19.60
C ARG A 104 2.63 27.11 18.43
N LEU A 105 3.37 26.00 18.28
CA LEU A 105 4.36 25.84 17.22
C LEU A 105 3.71 25.87 15.82
N LEU A 106 2.60 25.18 15.63
CA LEU A 106 1.89 25.18 14.35
C LEU A 106 1.32 26.57 14.01
N ARG A 107 0.75 27.30 14.97
CA ARG A 107 0.28 28.66 14.74
C ARG A 107 1.41 29.64 14.47
N ASP A 108 2.50 29.56 15.24
CA ASP A 108 3.64 30.47 15.12
C ASP A 108 4.38 30.26 13.78
N LEU A 109 4.39 29.03 13.25
CA LEU A 109 4.94 28.70 11.93
C LEU A 109 3.94 28.88 10.78
N LYS A 110 2.68 29.28 11.05
CA LYS A 110 1.63 29.40 10.03
C LYS A 110 1.45 28.11 9.24
N ASP A 111 1.29 26.97 9.96
CA ASP A 111 1.16 25.67 9.34
C ASP A 111 -0.18 25.53 8.61
N VAL A 112 -0.12 25.15 7.31
CA VAL A 112 -1.30 25.06 6.45
C VAL A 112 -2.17 23.83 6.73
N ALA A 113 -1.65 22.82 7.42
CA ALA A 113 -2.47 21.69 7.85
C ALA A 113 -3.39 22.08 9.01
N LEU A 114 -3.01 23.09 9.83
CA LEU A 114 -3.86 23.60 10.89
C LEU A 114 -4.95 24.56 10.36
N ASP A 115 -4.67 25.29 9.29
CA ASP A 115 -5.51 26.36 8.73
C ASP A 115 -5.87 26.09 7.27
N THR A 116 -7.10 25.64 7.04
CA THR A 116 -7.63 25.29 5.72
C THR A 116 -7.73 26.49 4.78
N GLU A 117 -8.07 27.69 5.27
CA GLU A 117 -8.16 28.90 4.44
C GLU A 117 -6.77 29.33 3.98
N LEU A 118 -5.79 29.28 4.88
CA LEU A 118 -4.39 29.54 4.57
C LEU A 118 -3.88 28.54 3.51
N PHE A 119 -4.26 27.24 3.62
CA PHE A 119 -3.92 26.23 2.64
C PHE A 119 -4.48 26.54 1.25
N GLN A 120 -5.75 26.95 1.15
CA GLN A 120 -6.36 27.32 -0.14
C GLN A 120 -5.68 28.54 -0.77
N ARG A 121 -5.20 29.48 0.03
CA ARG A 121 -4.39 30.61 -0.45
C ARG A 121 -3.01 30.13 -0.92
N ALA A 122 -2.34 29.30 -0.13
CA ALA A 122 -1.02 28.75 -0.45
C ALA A 122 -1.01 27.91 -1.73
N LEU A 123 -2.10 27.18 -2.05
CA LEU A 123 -2.22 26.39 -3.28
C LEU A 123 -2.08 27.22 -4.57
N LYS A 124 -2.34 28.52 -4.51
CA LYS A 124 -2.20 29.43 -5.65
C LYS A 124 -0.75 29.82 -5.93
N GLU A 125 0.15 29.57 -4.97
CA GLU A 125 1.56 29.94 -5.08
C GLU A 125 2.37 28.83 -5.80
N LYS A 126 3.21 29.23 -6.74
CA LYS A 126 4.08 28.31 -7.50
C LYS A 126 5.00 27.47 -6.61
N VAL A 127 5.52 28.07 -5.51
CA VAL A 127 6.38 27.39 -4.54
C VAL A 127 5.66 26.24 -3.84
N THR A 128 4.36 26.33 -3.64
CA THR A 128 3.57 25.26 -3.00
C THR A 128 3.55 24.01 -3.87
N GLY A 129 3.20 24.12 -5.15
CA GLY A 129 3.15 22.97 -6.06
C GLY A 129 4.52 22.38 -6.37
N VAL A 130 5.54 23.23 -6.55
CA VAL A 130 6.89 22.79 -6.94
C VAL A 130 7.70 22.25 -5.77
N SER A 131 7.53 22.81 -4.58
CA SER A 131 8.34 22.46 -3.42
C SER A 131 7.53 21.83 -2.27
N LEU A 132 6.58 22.54 -1.63
CA LEU A 132 5.92 22.06 -0.42
C LEU A 132 5.15 20.75 -0.66
N LEU A 133 4.45 20.66 -1.77
CA LEU A 133 3.65 19.49 -2.16
C LEU A 133 4.42 18.49 -3.04
N ARG A 134 5.74 18.58 -3.12
CA ARG A 134 6.54 17.63 -3.92
C ARG A 134 6.45 16.19 -3.41
N ALA A 135 6.50 16.01 -2.09
CA ALA A 135 6.44 14.72 -1.41
C ALA A 135 5.14 14.49 -0.62
N VAL A 136 4.26 15.47 -0.60
CA VAL A 136 3.00 15.46 0.16
C VAL A 136 1.85 15.80 -0.78
N THR A 137 0.72 15.09 -0.67
CA THR A 137 -0.47 15.40 -1.48
C THR A 137 -1.38 16.40 -0.77
N PRO A 138 -2.19 17.19 -1.51
CA PRO A 138 -3.25 18.00 -0.90
C PRO A 138 -4.21 17.18 -0.02
N ALA A 139 -4.53 15.94 -0.43
CA ALA A 139 -5.36 15.03 0.35
C ALA A 139 -4.72 14.66 1.69
N SER A 140 -3.39 14.42 1.74
CA SER A 140 -2.69 14.19 3.01
C SER A 140 -2.74 15.40 3.93
N VAL A 141 -2.60 16.62 3.37
CA VAL A 141 -2.67 17.86 4.17
C VAL A 141 -4.07 18.07 4.76
N GLN A 142 -5.10 17.92 3.94
CA GLN A 142 -6.50 18.16 4.35
C GLN A 142 -7.09 17.00 5.17
N GLY A 143 -6.55 15.80 5.07
CA GLY A 143 -6.99 14.61 5.78
C GLY A 143 -6.12 14.31 7.00
N GLN A 144 -5.08 13.51 6.80
CA GLN A 144 -4.23 12.98 7.88
C GLN A 144 -3.53 14.10 8.68
N PHE A 145 -2.84 15.02 8.01
CA PHE A 145 -2.09 16.08 8.70
C PHE A 145 -3.02 17.03 9.46
N TYR A 146 -4.16 17.38 8.86
CA TYR A 146 -5.19 18.18 9.52
C TYR A 146 -5.69 17.53 10.82
N ARG A 147 -5.96 16.21 10.80
CA ARG A 147 -6.40 15.49 12.01
C ARG A 147 -5.31 15.46 13.08
N ILE A 148 -4.09 15.06 12.70
CA ILE A 148 -2.97 14.93 13.65
C ILE A 148 -2.58 16.32 14.21
N ALA A 149 -2.53 17.36 13.36
CA ALA A 149 -2.24 18.73 13.78
C ALA A 149 -3.20 19.26 14.85
N ARG A 150 -4.40 18.71 14.92
CA ARG A 150 -5.43 19.05 15.93
C ARG A 150 -5.49 18.07 17.11
N GLY A 151 -4.52 17.16 17.20
CA GLY A 151 -4.48 16.14 18.24
C GLY A 151 -5.41 14.94 18.02
N GLY A 152 -5.96 14.81 16.81
CA GLY A 152 -6.75 13.66 16.42
C GLY A 152 -5.89 12.43 16.13
N THR A 153 -6.54 11.28 15.97
CA THR A 153 -5.86 10.02 15.65
C THR A 153 -5.34 10.02 14.21
N ARG A 154 -4.20 9.34 14.01
CA ARG A 154 -3.61 9.13 12.69
C ARG A 154 -4.52 8.33 11.77
N LEU A 155 -5.19 7.33 12.31
CA LEU A 155 -6.01 6.38 11.59
C LEU A 155 -7.49 6.67 11.78
N SER A 156 -8.26 6.61 10.70
CA SER A 156 -9.71 6.71 10.72
C SER A 156 -10.35 5.35 10.39
N ARG A 157 -11.50 5.11 11.02
CA ARG A 157 -12.37 3.99 10.67
C ARG A 157 -13.11 4.34 9.38
N TYR A 158 -13.18 3.42 8.42
CA TYR A 158 -14.00 3.62 7.23
C TYR A 158 -14.59 2.31 6.72
N LYS A 159 -15.73 2.43 6.06
CA LYS A 159 -16.48 1.32 5.48
C LYS A 159 -16.90 1.71 4.07
N PHE A 160 -16.72 0.79 3.13
CA PHE A 160 -17.14 1.00 1.75
C PHE A 160 -17.60 -0.31 1.13
N SER A 161 -18.35 -0.20 0.04
CA SER A 161 -18.75 -1.34 -0.77
C SER A 161 -18.52 -1.06 -2.25
N TYR A 162 -18.32 -2.12 -2.98
CA TYR A 162 -18.32 -2.12 -4.44
C TYR A 162 -19.44 -3.02 -4.94
N THR A 163 -20.31 -2.48 -5.79
CA THR A 163 -21.35 -3.23 -6.50
C THR A 163 -20.88 -3.43 -7.93
N ALA A 164 -20.71 -4.69 -8.34
CA ALA A 164 -20.29 -5.04 -9.69
C ALA A 164 -21.36 -4.65 -10.74
N PRO A 165 -20.99 -4.51 -12.02
CA PRO A 165 -21.96 -4.22 -13.07
C PRO A 165 -23.02 -5.32 -13.20
N LYS A 166 -24.23 -4.92 -13.50
CA LYS A 166 -25.33 -5.87 -13.72
C LYS A 166 -25.13 -6.60 -15.06
N PRO A 167 -25.19 -7.94 -15.10
CA PRO A 167 -25.09 -8.66 -16.35
C PRO A 167 -26.19 -8.23 -17.33
N PRO A 168 -25.85 -7.96 -18.61
CA PRO A 168 -26.83 -7.51 -19.60
C PRO A 168 -28.03 -8.47 -19.71
N ARG A 169 -29.23 -7.92 -19.74
CA ARG A 169 -30.50 -8.67 -19.89
C ARG A 169 -30.77 -9.72 -18.80
N SER A 170 -30.08 -9.63 -17.65
CA SER A 170 -30.23 -10.55 -16.52
C SER A 170 -31.14 -9.98 -15.44
N ARG A 171 -31.91 -10.88 -14.76
CA ARG A 171 -32.64 -10.58 -13.53
C ARG A 171 -31.82 -10.87 -12.28
N ILE A 172 -30.57 -11.33 -12.45
CA ILE A 172 -29.67 -11.65 -11.35
C ILE A 172 -29.18 -10.35 -10.73
N ASN A 173 -29.20 -10.27 -9.39
CA ASN A 173 -28.63 -9.15 -8.67
C ASN A 173 -27.10 -9.13 -8.85
N PRO A 174 -26.50 -7.96 -9.02
CA PRO A 174 -25.05 -7.84 -9.09
C PRO A 174 -24.40 -8.22 -7.76
N VAL A 175 -23.17 -8.71 -7.82
CA VAL A 175 -22.37 -8.96 -6.62
C VAL A 175 -22.06 -7.64 -5.93
N ARG A 176 -22.32 -7.59 -4.62
CA ARG A 176 -21.93 -6.49 -3.73
C ARG A 176 -20.90 -7.00 -2.73
N LEU A 177 -19.75 -6.33 -2.67
CA LEU A 177 -18.63 -6.63 -1.78
C LEU A 177 -18.50 -5.50 -0.77
N GLU A 178 -18.54 -5.84 0.51
CA GLU A 178 -18.40 -4.87 1.60
C GLU A 178 -17.00 -5.00 2.24
N PHE A 179 -16.39 -3.88 2.52
CA PHE A 179 -15.06 -3.76 3.08
C PHE A 179 -15.09 -2.82 4.29
N ALA A 180 -14.46 -3.21 5.38
CA ALA A 180 -14.39 -2.41 6.59
C ALA A 180 -12.97 -2.39 7.13
N VAL A 181 -12.43 -1.20 7.34
CA VAL A 181 -11.13 -1.00 7.95
C VAL A 181 -11.32 -0.50 9.38
N LYS A 182 -10.80 -1.27 10.33
CA LYS A 182 -10.80 -0.92 11.76
C LYS A 182 -9.36 -0.58 12.15
N PRO A 183 -9.07 0.68 12.49
CA PRO A 183 -7.75 1.06 12.97
C PRO A 183 -7.34 0.22 14.18
N GLU A 184 -6.03 -0.02 14.31
CA GLU A 184 -5.43 -0.70 15.46
C GLU A 184 -5.97 -2.11 15.77
N SER A 185 -6.75 -2.71 14.84
CA SER A 185 -7.20 -4.09 15.01
C SER A 185 -6.04 -5.09 14.92
N GLN A 186 -6.11 -6.15 15.72
CA GLN A 186 -5.19 -7.29 15.65
C GLN A 186 -6.01 -8.57 15.45
N PRO A 187 -5.86 -9.23 14.30
CA PRO A 187 -5.02 -8.87 13.15
C PRO A 187 -5.54 -7.61 12.42
N PRO A 188 -4.67 -6.95 11.63
CA PRO A 188 -5.05 -5.77 10.85
C PRO A 188 -6.15 -6.08 9.82
N THR A 189 -7.04 -5.12 9.59
CA THR A 189 -8.18 -5.26 8.66
C THR A 189 -8.05 -4.41 7.39
N ASN A 190 -6.86 -3.92 7.10
CA ASN A 190 -6.59 -3.06 5.95
C ASN A 190 -6.20 -3.83 4.67
N ILE A 191 -6.06 -5.16 4.74
CA ILE A 191 -5.93 -6.05 3.57
C ILE A 191 -7.19 -6.90 3.46
N HIS A 192 -7.85 -6.82 2.32
CA HIS A 192 -8.98 -7.66 1.95
C HIS A 192 -8.62 -8.62 0.83
N VAL A 193 -9.25 -9.77 0.78
CA VAL A 193 -8.92 -10.83 -0.15
C VAL A 193 -10.15 -11.29 -0.90
N LEU A 194 -10.05 -11.39 -2.23
CA LEU A 194 -10.99 -12.05 -3.11
C LEU A 194 -10.38 -13.39 -3.52
N ILE A 195 -10.86 -14.50 -2.95
CA ILE A 195 -10.33 -15.83 -3.26
C ILE A 195 -11.35 -16.66 -4.01
N GLY A 196 -10.87 -17.49 -4.92
CA GLY A 196 -11.68 -18.41 -5.70
C GLY A 196 -10.90 -19.00 -6.87
N ARG A 197 -11.52 -19.89 -7.61
CA ARG A 197 -10.93 -20.59 -8.77
C ARG A 197 -10.50 -19.62 -9.88
N ASN A 198 -9.68 -20.13 -10.80
CA ASN A 198 -9.41 -19.40 -12.03
C ASN A 198 -10.70 -19.28 -12.87
N GLY A 199 -10.89 -18.13 -13.53
CA GLY A 199 -12.05 -17.87 -14.37
C GLY A 199 -13.35 -17.46 -13.65
N VAL A 200 -13.37 -17.35 -12.32
CA VAL A 200 -14.58 -16.86 -11.59
C VAL A 200 -14.82 -15.36 -11.74
N GLY A 201 -13.82 -14.61 -12.24
CA GLY A 201 -13.96 -13.18 -12.53
C GLY A 201 -13.28 -12.24 -11.52
N LYS A 202 -12.34 -12.72 -10.69
CA LYS A 202 -11.58 -11.88 -9.73
C LYS A 202 -10.89 -10.69 -10.41
N THR A 203 -10.08 -10.95 -11.44
CA THR A 203 -9.41 -9.91 -12.25
C THR A 203 -10.41 -8.93 -12.86
N ARG A 204 -11.58 -9.42 -13.33
CA ARG A 204 -12.65 -8.56 -13.86
C ARG A 204 -13.23 -7.63 -12.80
N LEU A 205 -13.41 -8.13 -11.57
CA LEU A 205 -13.85 -7.30 -10.44
C LEU A 205 -12.83 -6.20 -10.13
N LEU A 206 -11.54 -6.53 -10.05
CA LEU A 206 -10.48 -5.53 -9.84
C LEU A 206 -10.43 -4.50 -10.98
N ASN A 207 -10.57 -4.93 -12.22
CA ASN A 207 -10.62 -4.01 -13.36
C ASN A 207 -11.85 -3.09 -13.32
N GLY A 208 -13.04 -3.63 -12.97
CA GLY A 208 -14.25 -2.85 -12.75
C GLY A 208 -14.06 -1.80 -11.66
N MET A 209 -13.47 -2.18 -10.52
CA MET A 209 -13.13 -1.27 -9.43
C MET A 209 -12.17 -0.16 -9.89
N THR A 210 -11.13 -0.52 -10.67
CA THR A 210 -10.17 0.44 -11.23
C THR A 210 -10.88 1.47 -12.10
N ARG A 211 -11.69 1.02 -13.03
CA ARG A 211 -12.37 1.89 -13.99
C ARG A 211 -13.45 2.77 -13.37
N ALA A 212 -14.17 2.23 -12.38
CA ALA A 212 -15.17 2.98 -11.63
C ALA A 212 -14.57 4.15 -10.85
N LEU A 213 -13.39 3.95 -10.21
CA LEU A 213 -12.73 5.00 -9.44
C LEU A 213 -12.03 6.05 -10.31
N VAL A 214 -11.41 5.62 -11.42
CA VAL A 214 -10.67 6.55 -12.31
C VAL A 214 -11.61 7.29 -13.26
N GLY A 215 -12.88 6.89 -13.35
CA GLY A 215 -13.84 7.48 -14.30
C GLY A 215 -13.47 7.20 -15.75
N ALA A 216 -12.93 6.00 -16.02
CA ALA A 216 -12.47 5.58 -17.34
C ALA A 216 -13.49 4.67 -18.06
N ALA A 217 -14.76 4.70 -17.67
CA ALA A 217 -15.82 3.99 -18.37
C ALA A 217 -16.19 4.73 -19.67
N ALA A 218 -16.47 3.97 -20.75
CA ALA A 218 -17.15 4.54 -21.91
C ALA A 218 -18.59 4.93 -21.54
N GLU A 219 -19.20 5.89 -22.27
CA GLU A 219 -20.52 6.45 -21.92
C GLU A 219 -21.62 5.38 -21.69
N ASP A 220 -21.53 4.23 -22.37
CA ASP A 220 -22.50 3.13 -22.28
C ASP A 220 -22.00 1.92 -21.47
N GLU A 221 -20.84 2.00 -20.81
CA GLU A 221 -20.24 0.86 -20.11
C GLU A 221 -20.51 0.91 -18.61
N ASP A 222 -21.28 -0.06 -18.11
CA ASP A 222 -21.45 -0.28 -16.67
C ASP A 222 -20.19 -0.97 -16.09
N VAL A 223 -19.44 -0.24 -15.30
CA VAL A 223 -18.24 -0.74 -14.60
C VAL A 223 -18.49 -1.00 -13.12
N GLY A 224 -19.74 -0.82 -12.65
CA GLY A 224 -20.11 -0.89 -11.26
C GLY A 224 -19.87 0.42 -10.50
N SER A 225 -20.16 0.41 -9.20
CA SER A 225 -20.10 1.63 -8.37
C SER A 225 -19.54 1.37 -7.00
N PHE A 226 -18.89 2.40 -6.44
CA PHE A 226 -18.48 2.45 -5.04
C PHE A 226 -19.49 3.26 -4.23
N GLU A 227 -19.77 2.79 -3.01
CA GLU A 227 -20.49 3.51 -1.99
C GLU A 227 -19.71 3.40 -0.68
N GLY A 228 -19.71 4.42 0.15
CA GLY A 228 -19.04 4.33 1.44
C GLY A 228 -19.29 5.54 2.31
N GLU A 229 -18.99 5.35 3.59
CA GLU A 229 -19.05 6.36 4.63
C GLU A 229 -17.64 6.56 5.17
N THR A 230 -17.23 7.79 5.30
CA THR A 230 -15.97 8.20 5.95
C THR A 230 -16.29 9.12 7.12
N GLU A 231 -15.54 8.98 8.21
CA GLU A 231 -15.63 9.89 9.35
C GLU A 231 -14.96 11.25 9.05
N ASP A 232 -14.37 11.41 7.86
CA ASP A 232 -13.63 12.59 7.46
C ASP A 232 -14.59 13.64 6.88
N LEU A 233 -14.82 14.72 7.63
CA LEU A 233 -15.79 15.77 7.31
C LEU A 233 -15.36 16.70 6.16
N LEU A 234 -14.13 16.58 5.66
CA LEU A 234 -13.56 17.52 4.70
C LEU A 234 -13.44 16.99 3.27
N ASP A 235 -13.58 15.69 3.04
CA ASP A 235 -13.47 15.12 1.70
C ASP A 235 -14.50 14.00 1.49
N ASP A 236 -15.47 14.23 0.62
CA ASP A 236 -16.50 13.25 0.24
C ASP A 236 -15.94 12.07 -0.59
N ARG A 237 -14.68 12.12 -1.01
CA ARG A 237 -14.05 11.06 -1.79
C ARG A 237 -13.57 9.92 -0.91
N LEU A 238 -13.95 8.70 -1.25
CA LEU A 238 -13.50 7.48 -0.55
C LEU A 238 -11.98 7.29 -0.62
N PHE A 239 -11.40 7.51 -1.80
CA PHE A 239 -9.99 7.32 -2.08
C PHE A 239 -9.40 8.53 -2.80
N ALA A 240 -8.22 8.94 -2.39
CA ALA A 240 -7.45 9.99 -3.06
C ALA A 240 -6.59 9.41 -4.20
N ASN A 241 -6.18 8.14 -4.07
CA ASN A 241 -5.25 7.49 -4.98
C ASN A 241 -5.60 6.01 -5.17
N LEU A 242 -5.35 5.50 -6.37
CA LEU A 242 -5.51 4.10 -6.75
C LEU A 242 -4.20 3.57 -7.35
N VAL A 243 -3.74 2.43 -6.84
CA VAL A 243 -2.58 1.73 -7.40
C VAL A 243 -3.00 0.32 -7.81
N SER A 244 -2.87 -0.01 -9.09
CA SER A 244 -3.09 -1.37 -9.60
C SER A 244 -1.76 -2.09 -9.78
N VAL A 245 -1.67 -3.32 -9.25
CA VAL A 245 -0.47 -4.16 -9.30
C VAL A 245 -0.82 -5.47 -9.99
N THR A 246 -0.18 -5.77 -11.12
CA THR A 246 -0.30 -7.08 -11.79
C THR A 246 0.98 -7.44 -12.55
N PHE A 247 1.42 -8.68 -12.39
CA PHE A 247 2.56 -9.22 -13.12
C PHE A 247 2.15 -10.34 -14.09
N SER A 248 0.86 -10.56 -14.30
CA SER A 248 0.37 -11.51 -15.29
C SER A 248 0.62 -11.00 -16.71
N ALA A 249 1.27 -11.85 -17.52
CA ALA A 249 1.41 -11.59 -18.95
C ALA A 249 0.08 -11.83 -19.71
N PHE A 250 -0.83 -12.59 -19.12
CA PHE A 250 -2.09 -13.05 -19.72
C PHE A 250 -3.31 -12.22 -19.28
N ASP A 251 -3.11 -11.14 -18.52
CA ASP A 251 -4.19 -10.25 -18.14
C ASP A 251 -4.85 -9.68 -19.41
N PRO A 252 -6.17 -9.85 -19.64
CA PRO A 252 -6.84 -9.34 -20.82
C PRO A 252 -6.98 -7.81 -20.80
N PHE A 253 -6.84 -7.19 -19.63
CA PHE A 253 -7.01 -5.76 -19.45
C PHE A 253 -5.68 -5.02 -19.51
N GLY A 254 -5.55 -4.04 -20.41
CA GLY A 254 -4.40 -3.14 -20.44
C GLY A 254 -4.44 -2.14 -19.28
N PRO A 255 -3.27 -1.70 -18.78
CA PRO A 255 -3.22 -0.64 -17.77
C PRO A 255 -3.75 0.67 -18.35
N LEU A 256 -4.51 1.41 -17.54
CA LEU A 256 -4.89 2.78 -17.88
C LEU A 256 -3.65 3.69 -17.87
N PRO A 257 -3.66 4.82 -18.58
CA PRO A 257 -2.60 5.81 -18.49
C PRO A 257 -2.43 6.32 -17.06
N ASP A 258 -1.18 6.46 -16.59
CA ASP A 258 -0.88 7.06 -15.29
C ASP A 258 -1.49 8.46 -15.23
N ARG A 259 -2.30 8.72 -14.20
CA ARG A 259 -2.91 10.01 -13.96
C ARG A 259 -2.22 10.68 -12.77
N GLN A 260 -1.36 11.65 -13.04
CA GLN A 260 -0.58 12.36 -12.02
C GLN A 260 -1.15 13.73 -11.67
N ASP A 261 -2.18 14.19 -12.39
CA ASP A 261 -2.82 15.48 -12.10
C ASP A 261 -3.56 15.41 -10.76
N LYS A 262 -3.02 16.14 -9.79
CA LYS A 262 -3.53 16.19 -8.41
C LYS A 262 -4.76 17.09 -8.26
N SER A 263 -5.11 17.84 -9.30
CA SER A 263 -6.20 18.82 -9.25
C SER A 263 -7.58 18.22 -9.61
N SER A 264 -7.61 17.07 -10.28
CA SER A 264 -8.86 16.48 -10.78
C SER A 264 -8.94 14.96 -10.56
N GLY A 265 -9.88 14.51 -9.74
CA GLY A 265 -10.24 13.11 -9.56
C GLY A 265 -9.24 12.26 -8.78
N VAL A 266 -9.41 10.93 -8.85
CA VAL A 266 -8.54 9.94 -8.21
C VAL A 266 -7.26 9.80 -9.04
N GLN A 267 -6.10 9.88 -8.38
CA GLN A 267 -4.82 9.59 -9.03
C GLN A 267 -4.72 8.10 -9.33
N TYR A 268 -4.03 7.76 -10.41
CA TYR A 268 -3.85 6.36 -10.80
C TYR A 268 -2.40 6.05 -11.14
N ALA A 269 -1.89 4.97 -10.59
CA ALA A 269 -0.58 4.41 -10.90
C ALA A 269 -0.67 2.91 -11.18
N TYR A 270 0.11 2.45 -12.16
CA TYR A 270 0.22 1.04 -12.49
C TYR A 270 1.62 0.49 -12.17
N ILE A 271 1.66 -0.66 -11.51
CA ILE A 271 2.89 -1.41 -11.20
C ILE A 271 2.79 -2.78 -11.84
N GLY A 272 3.66 -3.09 -12.80
CA GLY A 272 3.62 -4.39 -13.46
C GLY A 272 4.42 -4.44 -14.76
N LEU A 273 4.23 -5.54 -15.49
CA LEU A 273 4.98 -5.82 -16.72
C LEU A 273 4.52 -4.98 -17.91
N ARG A 274 3.23 -4.63 -17.97
CA ARG A 274 2.65 -3.94 -19.12
C ARG A 274 2.98 -2.45 -19.12
N ARG A 275 2.87 -1.85 -20.28
CA ARG A 275 2.97 -0.40 -20.49
C ARG A 275 1.61 0.14 -20.91
N SER A 276 1.27 1.31 -20.40
CA SER A 276 0.04 2.00 -20.79
C SER A 276 0.18 2.60 -22.19
N GLY A 277 -0.96 2.75 -22.87
CA GLY A 277 -1.04 3.33 -24.21
C GLY A 277 -0.80 2.33 -25.34
N LEU A 278 -0.91 2.84 -26.55
CA LEU A 278 -0.67 2.12 -27.80
C LEU A 278 0.67 2.55 -28.41
N GLY A 279 1.31 1.66 -29.12
CA GLY A 279 2.50 1.94 -29.92
C GLY A 279 2.16 2.80 -31.16
N GLU A 280 3.18 3.17 -31.91
CA GLU A 280 3.03 3.94 -33.16
C GLU A 280 2.24 3.18 -34.23
N ASP A 281 2.20 1.86 -34.12
CA ASP A 281 1.44 0.91 -34.95
C ASP A 281 -0.03 0.74 -34.51
N GLY A 282 -0.46 1.39 -33.43
CA GLY A 282 -1.79 1.27 -32.84
C GLY A 282 -2.00 0.01 -31.99
N GLU A 283 -0.98 -0.83 -31.81
CA GLU A 283 -1.02 -2.03 -31.00
C GLU A 283 -0.55 -1.77 -29.55
N PRO A 284 -0.99 -2.58 -28.57
CA PRO A 284 -0.49 -2.46 -27.19
C PRO A 284 1.03 -2.63 -27.13
N HIS A 285 1.69 -1.81 -26.34
CA HIS A 285 3.13 -1.95 -26.15
C HIS A 285 3.51 -3.33 -25.62
N PRO A 286 4.65 -3.91 -26.08
CA PRO A 286 5.14 -5.16 -25.52
C PRO A 286 5.46 -5.01 -24.03
N PRO A 287 5.41 -6.12 -23.25
CA PRO A 287 5.77 -6.11 -21.84
C PRO A 287 7.19 -5.55 -21.61
N ARG A 288 7.40 -4.96 -20.44
CA ARG A 288 8.70 -4.43 -20.06
C ARG A 288 9.74 -5.54 -19.99
N THR A 289 10.90 -5.29 -20.59
CA THR A 289 12.06 -6.17 -20.48
C THR A 289 12.69 -6.11 -19.09
N PRO A 290 13.49 -7.09 -18.67
CA PRO A 290 14.22 -7.04 -17.40
C PRO A 290 15.06 -5.78 -17.21
N ASP A 291 15.70 -5.25 -18.27
CA ASP A 291 16.48 -4.00 -18.23
C ASP A 291 15.60 -2.78 -18.02
N GLN A 292 14.42 -2.75 -18.62
CA GLN A 292 13.43 -1.70 -18.40
C GLN A 292 12.91 -1.73 -16.96
N LEU A 293 12.63 -2.92 -16.40
CA LEU A 293 12.24 -3.07 -14.99
C LEU A 293 13.36 -2.62 -14.05
N SER A 294 14.60 -2.98 -14.32
CA SER A 294 15.78 -2.51 -13.58
C SER A 294 15.94 -0.98 -13.64
N SER A 295 15.61 -0.38 -14.78
CA SER A 295 15.63 1.06 -14.95
C SER A 295 14.51 1.78 -14.20
N VAL A 296 13.31 1.19 -14.17
CA VAL A 296 12.18 1.65 -13.33
C VAL A 296 12.58 1.57 -11.86
N PHE A 297 13.11 0.43 -11.40
CA PHE A 297 13.61 0.28 -10.04
C PHE A 297 14.64 1.34 -9.68
N GLY A 298 15.66 1.55 -10.51
CA GLY A 298 16.70 2.56 -10.29
C GLY A 298 16.19 3.99 -10.14
N ARG A 299 15.08 4.35 -10.82
CA ARG A 299 14.40 5.66 -10.63
C ARG A 299 13.63 5.71 -9.31
N SER A 300 12.86 4.66 -9.03
CA SER A 300 11.99 4.61 -7.85
C SER A 300 12.79 4.62 -6.54
N VAL A 301 13.91 3.90 -6.45
CA VAL A 301 14.78 3.91 -5.26
C VAL A 301 15.32 5.31 -4.96
N TRP A 302 15.63 6.09 -6.00
CA TRP A 302 16.09 7.47 -5.83
C TRP A 302 14.98 8.36 -5.23
N LEU A 303 13.74 8.19 -5.69
CA LEU A 303 12.60 8.93 -5.16
C LEU A 303 12.25 8.49 -3.73
N CYS A 304 12.35 7.21 -3.43
CA CYS A 304 12.09 6.68 -2.07
C CYS A 304 13.13 7.11 -1.04
N ARG A 305 14.36 7.41 -1.46
CA ARG A 305 15.41 7.92 -0.56
C ARG A 305 15.14 9.32 -0.04
N GLN A 306 14.21 10.06 -0.64
CA GLN A 306 14.02 11.49 -0.40
C GLN A 306 12.91 11.76 0.63
N GLY A 307 13.22 12.64 1.59
CA GLY A 307 12.26 13.15 2.57
C GLY A 307 11.61 12.03 3.39
N ALA A 308 10.34 12.20 3.70
CA ALA A 308 9.55 11.29 4.50
C ALA A 308 9.39 9.85 3.94
N ARG A 309 9.64 9.67 2.63
CA ARG A 309 9.60 8.33 2.02
C ARG A 309 10.78 7.46 2.46
N ALA A 310 11.91 8.06 2.86
CA ALA A 310 13.12 7.32 3.23
C ALA A 310 12.89 6.41 4.45
N SER A 311 12.22 6.89 5.47
CA SER A 311 11.91 6.11 6.68
C SER A 311 10.92 4.96 6.37
N ARG A 312 9.86 5.23 5.60
CA ARG A 312 8.89 4.22 5.18
C ARG A 312 9.53 3.15 4.30
N TRP A 313 10.39 3.57 3.36
CA TRP A 313 11.09 2.65 2.48
C TRP A 313 12.06 1.77 3.26
N ARG A 314 12.84 2.35 4.18
CA ARG A 314 13.71 1.59 5.08
C ARG A 314 12.93 0.53 5.85
N ARG A 315 11.83 0.92 6.51
CA ARG A 315 10.99 0.01 7.28
C ARG A 315 10.41 -1.13 6.42
N ALA A 316 9.95 -0.82 5.21
CA ALA A 316 9.46 -1.84 4.29
C ALA A 316 10.58 -2.83 3.88
N LEU A 317 11.80 -2.33 3.62
CA LEU A 317 12.95 -3.19 3.30
C LEU A 317 13.36 -4.07 4.49
N GLU A 318 13.41 -3.52 5.71
CA GLU A 318 13.68 -4.26 6.94
C GLU A 318 12.67 -5.40 7.16
N MET A 319 11.39 -5.16 6.87
CA MET A 319 10.37 -6.21 6.94
C MET A 319 10.56 -7.30 5.88
N LEU A 320 11.02 -6.95 4.68
CA LEU A 320 11.35 -7.92 3.64
C LEU A 320 12.59 -8.76 3.98
N GLU A 321 13.51 -8.28 4.82
CA GLU A 321 14.68 -9.04 5.31
C GLU A 321 14.30 -10.17 6.30
N ALA A 322 13.00 -10.39 6.57
CA ALA A 322 12.53 -11.65 7.12
C ALA A 322 12.80 -12.83 6.16
N ASP A 323 12.92 -12.57 4.86
CA ASP A 323 13.38 -13.53 3.86
C ASP A 323 14.92 -13.59 3.84
N PRO A 324 15.53 -14.82 3.92
CA PRO A 324 16.98 -14.97 4.00
C PRO A 324 17.75 -14.37 2.81
N ILE A 325 17.19 -14.42 1.59
CA ILE A 325 17.86 -13.88 0.39
C ILE A 325 17.91 -12.36 0.43
N PHE A 326 16.84 -11.70 0.90
CA PHE A 326 16.86 -10.26 1.09
C PHE A 326 17.78 -9.85 2.23
N LYS A 327 17.84 -10.64 3.30
CA LYS A 327 18.76 -10.42 4.42
C LYS A 327 20.23 -10.54 3.98
N ASP A 328 20.57 -11.60 3.23
CA ASP A 328 21.94 -11.80 2.71
C ASP A 328 22.33 -10.72 1.69
N ALA A 329 21.36 -10.18 0.97
CA ALA A 329 21.57 -9.06 0.04
C ALA A 329 21.61 -7.70 0.73
N GLU A 330 21.34 -7.62 2.05
CA GLU A 330 21.31 -6.39 2.84
C GLU A 330 20.49 -5.28 2.19
N VAL A 331 19.25 -5.60 1.72
CA VAL A 331 18.43 -4.67 0.93
C VAL A 331 18.10 -3.39 1.70
N ALA A 332 17.96 -3.46 3.02
CA ALA A 332 17.71 -2.30 3.87
C ALA A 332 18.88 -1.30 3.87
N SER A 333 20.11 -1.77 3.59
CA SER A 333 21.30 -0.91 3.47
C SER A 333 21.18 0.12 2.34
N LEU A 334 20.31 -0.12 1.35
CA LEU A 334 20.02 0.85 0.30
C LEU A 334 19.46 2.16 0.88
N ALA A 335 18.65 2.11 1.91
CA ALA A 335 18.02 3.29 2.51
C ALA A 335 18.98 4.16 3.34
N GLY A 336 20.18 3.68 3.65
CA GLY A 336 21.18 4.36 4.49
C GLY A 336 22.38 4.99 3.75
N ASN A 337 22.42 4.96 2.43
CA ASN A 337 23.58 5.38 1.65
C ASN A 337 23.54 6.85 1.21
N ASP A 338 24.61 7.61 1.44
CA ASP A 338 24.77 9.01 1.01
C ASP A 338 25.50 9.18 -0.32
N LEU A 339 25.33 8.24 -1.24
CA LEU A 339 25.94 8.28 -2.55
C LEU A 339 25.26 9.31 -3.47
N PRO A 340 25.99 9.91 -4.43
CA PRO A 340 25.41 10.69 -5.51
C PRO A 340 24.41 9.88 -6.34
N GLU A 341 23.44 10.53 -6.96
CA GLU A 341 22.32 9.89 -7.68
C GLU A 341 22.78 8.80 -8.66
N LYS A 342 23.76 9.11 -9.51
CA LYS A 342 24.25 8.18 -10.55
C LYS A 342 24.85 6.91 -9.94
N GLU A 343 25.66 7.05 -8.90
CA GLU A 343 26.32 5.93 -8.23
C GLU A 343 25.31 5.11 -7.41
N PHE A 344 24.41 5.79 -6.72
CA PHE A 344 23.34 5.16 -5.97
C PHE A 344 22.42 4.30 -6.86
N ARG A 345 21.95 4.86 -7.99
CA ARG A 345 21.14 4.13 -8.97
C ARG A 345 21.90 2.94 -9.57
N ALA A 346 23.19 3.09 -9.85
CA ALA A 346 24.01 1.99 -10.36
C ALA A 346 24.14 0.86 -9.33
N ARG A 347 24.42 1.18 -8.06
CA ARG A 347 24.49 0.23 -6.95
C ARG A 347 23.15 -0.51 -6.77
N ALA A 348 22.04 0.22 -6.74
CA ALA A 348 20.71 -0.36 -6.60
C ALA A 348 20.38 -1.33 -7.76
N ARG A 349 20.70 -0.97 -9.00
CA ARG A 349 20.51 -1.84 -10.17
C ARG A 349 21.41 -3.07 -10.13
N THR A 350 22.64 -2.95 -9.65
CA THR A 350 23.55 -4.09 -9.47
C THR A 350 23.01 -5.08 -8.44
N LEU A 351 22.52 -4.59 -7.29
CA LEU A 351 21.85 -5.43 -6.29
C LEU A 351 20.62 -6.12 -6.92
N PHE A 352 19.74 -5.34 -7.54
CA PHE A 352 18.52 -5.84 -8.18
C PHE A 352 18.82 -6.94 -9.22
N SER A 353 19.88 -6.78 -10.01
CA SER A 353 20.23 -7.76 -11.06
C SER A 353 20.59 -9.13 -10.50
N LYS A 354 21.14 -9.21 -9.29
CA LYS A 354 21.58 -10.45 -8.62
C LYS A 354 20.42 -11.27 -8.00
N LEU A 355 19.26 -10.64 -7.79
CA LEU A 355 18.10 -11.29 -7.18
C LEU A 355 17.41 -12.26 -8.16
N SER A 356 16.70 -13.25 -7.63
CA SER A 356 15.81 -14.10 -8.42
C SER A 356 14.61 -13.29 -8.96
N SER A 357 13.88 -13.86 -9.94
CA SER A 357 12.72 -13.19 -10.54
C SER A 357 11.67 -12.79 -9.51
N GLY A 358 11.30 -13.67 -8.59
CA GLY A 358 10.33 -13.39 -7.52
C GLY A 358 10.80 -12.28 -6.60
N HIS A 359 12.06 -12.31 -6.14
CA HIS A 359 12.63 -11.26 -5.29
C HIS A 359 12.70 -9.90 -6.01
N LYS A 360 13.02 -9.90 -7.33
CA LYS A 360 12.96 -8.67 -8.15
C LYS A 360 11.57 -8.07 -8.18
N ILE A 361 10.55 -8.90 -8.38
CA ILE A 361 9.15 -8.46 -8.41
C ILE A 361 8.76 -7.86 -7.07
N VAL A 362 9.04 -8.53 -5.95
CA VAL A 362 8.71 -8.03 -4.61
C VAL A 362 9.42 -6.72 -4.32
N LEU A 363 10.74 -6.65 -4.53
CA LEU A 363 11.52 -5.45 -4.25
C LEU A 363 11.09 -4.26 -5.10
N LEU A 364 10.83 -4.48 -6.39
CA LEU A 364 10.31 -3.47 -7.30
C LEU A 364 8.93 -2.99 -6.84
N THR A 365 8.02 -3.93 -6.55
CA THR A 365 6.65 -3.63 -6.15
C THR A 365 6.62 -2.83 -4.86
N MET A 366 7.32 -3.27 -3.81
CA MET A 366 7.38 -2.53 -2.54
C MET A 366 7.99 -1.14 -2.71
N THR A 367 9.07 -1.01 -3.47
CA THR A 367 9.68 0.30 -3.74
C THR A 367 8.73 1.23 -4.49
N ARG A 368 8.02 0.73 -5.51
CA ARG A 368 7.01 1.49 -6.24
C ARG A 368 5.80 1.83 -5.38
N LEU A 369 5.37 0.92 -4.51
CA LEU A 369 4.29 1.19 -3.55
C LEU A 369 4.68 2.31 -2.57
N VAL A 370 5.89 2.28 -2.01
CA VAL A 370 6.38 3.38 -1.14
C VAL A 370 6.44 4.71 -1.89
N GLU A 371 6.77 4.69 -3.18
CA GLU A 371 6.77 5.89 -4.03
C GLU A 371 5.35 6.45 -4.27
N THR A 372 4.36 5.56 -4.47
CA THR A 372 3.03 5.92 -4.98
C THR A 372 1.91 5.93 -3.94
N VAL A 373 2.05 5.17 -2.85
CA VAL A 373 1.03 5.10 -1.79
C VAL A 373 1.06 6.38 -0.96
N GLU A 374 -0.06 7.06 -0.94
CA GLU A 374 -0.34 8.26 -0.15
C GLU A 374 -1.54 8.01 0.77
N GLU A 375 -1.96 9.03 1.52
CA GLU A 375 -3.15 8.96 2.37
C GLU A 375 -4.37 8.46 1.58
N ARG A 376 -5.12 7.52 2.15
CA ARG A 376 -6.35 6.97 1.57
C ARG A 376 -6.15 6.38 0.17
N THR A 377 -5.03 5.66 -0.02
CA THR A 377 -4.79 4.89 -1.25
C THR A 377 -5.51 3.56 -1.21
N LEU A 378 -6.23 3.23 -2.29
CA LEU A 378 -6.64 1.85 -2.58
C LEU A 378 -5.56 1.17 -3.42
N VAL A 379 -5.08 0.01 -2.97
CA VAL A 379 -4.15 -0.84 -3.74
C VAL A 379 -4.89 -2.10 -4.18
N LEU A 380 -4.93 -2.34 -5.47
CA LEU A 380 -5.51 -3.54 -6.07
C LEU A 380 -4.39 -4.44 -6.58
N LEU A 381 -4.29 -5.66 -6.06
CA LEU A 381 -3.28 -6.63 -6.47
C LEU A 381 -3.94 -7.85 -7.11
N ASP A 382 -3.48 -8.23 -8.29
CA ASP A 382 -3.95 -9.41 -9.00
C ASP A 382 -2.87 -10.50 -9.02
N GLU A 383 -3.18 -11.63 -8.40
CA GLU A 383 -2.38 -12.86 -8.31
C GLU A 383 -0.90 -12.61 -7.93
N PRO A 384 -0.62 -11.95 -6.77
CA PRO A 384 0.76 -11.67 -6.36
C PRO A 384 1.59 -12.93 -6.13
N GLU A 385 0.93 -14.06 -5.87
CA GLU A 385 1.57 -15.36 -5.65
C GLU A 385 2.23 -15.98 -6.88
N ALA A 386 1.92 -15.53 -8.09
CA ALA A 386 2.34 -16.19 -9.35
C ALA A 386 3.86 -16.43 -9.48
N HIS A 387 4.67 -15.66 -8.76
CA HIS A 387 6.13 -15.76 -8.81
C HIS A 387 6.78 -15.88 -7.43
N LEU A 388 5.99 -16.05 -6.36
CA LEU A 388 6.45 -15.97 -4.98
C LEU A 388 6.27 -17.31 -4.26
N HIS A 389 7.31 -17.76 -3.57
CA HIS A 389 7.15 -18.87 -2.63
C HIS A 389 6.42 -18.39 -1.35
N PRO A 390 5.75 -19.30 -0.61
CA PRO A 390 4.88 -18.94 0.49
C PRO A 390 5.49 -17.98 1.55
N PRO A 391 6.68 -18.22 2.10
CA PRO A 391 7.29 -17.29 3.07
C PRO A 391 7.53 -15.87 2.53
N LEU A 392 7.99 -15.74 1.28
CA LEU A 392 8.21 -14.44 0.64
C LEU A 392 6.88 -13.71 0.39
N LEU A 393 5.83 -14.44 0.02
CA LEU A 393 4.48 -13.90 -0.14
C LEU A 393 3.94 -13.36 1.19
N SER A 394 4.09 -14.10 2.29
CA SER A 394 3.70 -13.66 3.64
C SER A 394 4.47 -12.40 4.07
N ALA A 395 5.79 -12.37 3.89
CA ALA A 395 6.61 -11.19 4.19
C ALA A 395 6.16 -9.97 3.37
N PHE A 396 5.86 -10.15 2.09
CA PHE A 396 5.35 -9.10 1.22
C PHE A 396 4.00 -8.55 1.70
N ILE A 397 3.04 -9.42 2.06
CA ILE A 397 1.72 -9.02 2.56
C ILE A 397 1.84 -8.25 3.87
N ARG A 398 2.72 -8.67 4.79
CA ARG A 398 2.96 -7.95 6.05
C ARG A 398 3.56 -6.57 5.81
N ALA A 399 4.57 -6.46 4.93
CA ALA A 399 5.17 -5.18 4.57
C ALA A 399 4.16 -4.24 3.87
N LEU A 400 3.31 -4.79 2.99
CA LEU A 400 2.22 -4.04 2.37
C LEU A 400 1.19 -3.56 3.41
N SER A 401 0.76 -4.44 4.32
CA SER A 401 -0.17 -4.08 5.39
C SER A 401 0.37 -2.95 6.24
N ASP A 402 1.64 -3.03 6.67
CA ASP A 402 2.29 -1.98 7.44
C ASP A 402 2.36 -0.64 6.68
N LEU A 403 2.74 -0.66 5.41
CA LEU A 403 2.76 0.54 4.56
C LEU A 403 1.38 1.19 4.47
N LEU A 404 0.32 0.39 4.27
CA LEU A 404 -1.05 0.87 4.13
C LEU A 404 -1.63 1.38 5.46
N ILE A 405 -1.35 0.71 6.59
CA ILE A 405 -1.74 1.22 7.92
C ILE A 405 -1.18 2.63 8.10
N ASN A 406 0.11 2.79 7.82
CA ASN A 406 0.78 4.09 7.97
C ASN A 406 0.19 5.20 7.08
N ARG A 407 -0.61 4.86 6.08
CA ARG A 407 -1.23 5.81 5.13
C ARG A 407 -2.76 5.77 5.13
N ASN A 408 -3.35 5.17 6.15
CA ASN A 408 -4.81 5.01 6.20
C ASN A 408 -5.37 4.42 4.90
N GLY A 409 -4.58 3.54 4.28
CA GLY A 409 -4.87 2.91 3.01
C GLY A 409 -5.46 1.52 3.16
N VAL A 410 -5.95 0.97 2.06
CA VAL A 410 -6.50 -0.39 2.00
C VAL A 410 -5.99 -1.14 0.78
N GLY A 411 -5.76 -2.44 0.94
CA GLY A 411 -5.42 -3.34 -0.16
C GLY A 411 -6.55 -4.34 -0.43
N ILE A 412 -6.84 -4.60 -1.70
CA ILE A 412 -7.70 -5.71 -2.13
C ILE A 412 -6.86 -6.63 -3.01
N ILE A 413 -6.70 -7.88 -2.59
CA ILE A 413 -5.89 -8.89 -3.26
C ILE A 413 -6.82 -9.92 -3.90
N ALA A 414 -6.76 -10.06 -5.22
CA ALA A 414 -7.36 -11.20 -5.92
C ALA A 414 -6.33 -12.33 -5.98
N THR A 415 -6.68 -13.52 -5.50
CA THR A 415 -5.75 -14.63 -5.36
C THR A 415 -6.45 -15.98 -5.52
N HIS A 416 -5.68 -17.01 -5.81
CA HIS A 416 -6.08 -18.40 -5.65
C HIS A 416 -5.24 -19.12 -4.57
N SER A 417 -4.35 -18.42 -3.87
CA SER A 417 -3.47 -18.97 -2.85
C SER A 417 -4.07 -18.91 -1.45
N PRO A 418 -4.27 -20.04 -0.77
CA PRO A 418 -4.69 -20.07 0.63
C PRO A 418 -3.67 -19.45 1.60
N VAL A 419 -2.40 -19.33 1.19
CA VAL A 419 -1.35 -18.68 2.00
C VAL A 419 -1.68 -17.21 2.27
N VAL A 420 -2.31 -16.53 1.30
CA VAL A 420 -2.76 -15.13 1.49
C VAL A 420 -3.83 -15.04 2.57
N LEU A 421 -4.69 -16.06 2.70
CA LEU A 421 -5.74 -16.09 3.72
C LEU A 421 -5.17 -16.20 5.13
N GLN A 422 -4.04 -16.90 5.32
CA GLN A 422 -3.39 -17.00 6.63
C GLN A 422 -2.97 -15.64 7.20
N GLU A 423 -2.86 -14.65 6.34
CA GLU A 423 -2.39 -13.31 6.70
C GLU A 423 -3.53 -12.32 7.06
N VAL A 424 -4.80 -12.73 6.90
CA VAL A 424 -5.95 -11.85 7.10
C VAL A 424 -7.08 -12.54 7.86
N PRO A 425 -7.87 -11.80 8.69
CA PRO A 425 -9.03 -12.39 9.37
C PRO A 425 -10.16 -12.68 8.39
N LYS A 426 -11.02 -13.65 8.69
CA LYS A 426 -12.15 -14.06 7.83
C LYS A 426 -13.07 -12.91 7.45
N SER A 427 -13.19 -11.89 8.30
CA SER A 427 -13.98 -10.69 8.02
C SER A 427 -13.44 -9.87 6.84
N CYS A 428 -12.18 -10.09 6.46
CA CYS A 428 -11.53 -9.47 5.31
C CYS A 428 -11.50 -10.36 4.06
N VAL A 429 -12.07 -11.55 4.08
CA VAL A 429 -12.05 -12.51 2.97
C VAL A 429 -13.40 -12.61 2.31
N TRP A 430 -13.44 -12.63 0.98
CA TRP A 430 -14.56 -12.98 0.15
C TRP A 430 -14.24 -14.21 -0.70
N LYS A 431 -14.99 -15.30 -0.55
CA LYS A 431 -14.96 -16.47 -1.44
C LYS A 431 -15.81 -16.17 -2.66
N VAL A 432 -15.18 -16.00 -3.81
CA VAL A 432 -15.85 -15.71 -5.08
C VAL A 432 -16.06 -17.00 -5.85
N ARG A 433 -17.32 -17.27 -6.20
CA ARG A 433 -17.74 -18.46 -6.97
C ARG A 433 -18.50 -18.00 -8.20
N ARG A 434 -18.46 -18.82 -9.24
CA ARG A 434 -19.23 -18.58 -10.47
C ARG A 434 -19.94 -19.84 -10.91
N THR A 435 -21.24 -19.72 -11.10
CA THR A 435 -22.07 -20.77 -11.70
C THR A 435 -22.72 -20.19 -12.95
N ASN A 436 -22.24 -20.60 -14.12
CA ASN A 436 -22.61 -20.03 -15.42
C ASN A 436 -22.36 -18.51 -15.49
N ILE A 437 -23.45 -17.72 -15.53
CA ILE A 437 -23.40 -16.22 -15.56
C ILE A 437 -23.51 -15.59 -14.17
N ARG A 438 -23.85 -16.38 -13.14
CA ARG A 438 -24.04 -15.89 -11.76
C ARG A 438 -22.73 -15.93 -11.01
N VAL A 439 -22.30 -14.78 -10.53
CA VAL A 439 -21.17 -14.62 -9.59
C VAL A 439 -21.75 -14.43 -8.21
N GLU A 440 -21.24 -15.16 -7.25
CA GLU A 440 -21.61 -15.09 -5.83
C GLU A 440 -20.36 -14.86 -5.00
N ALA A 441 -20.49 -14.17 -3.89
CA ALA A 441 -19.41 -13.92 -2.96
C ALA A 441 -19.90 -14.11 -1.51
N ASP A 442 -19.25 -15.01 -0.79
CA ASP A 442 -19.57 -15.37 0.59
C ASP A 442 -18.35 -15.20 1.50
N ARG A 443 -18.56 -15.03 2.79
CA ARG A 443 -17.49 -15.08 3.78
C ARG A 443 -17.09 -16.52 4.09
N PRO A 444 -15.81 -16.80 4.46
CA PRO A 444 -15.42 -18.11 5.00
C PRO A 444 -16.23 -18.47 6.26
N GLU A 445 -16.51 -19.73 6.43
CA GLU A 445 -17.19 -20.23 7.64
C GLU A 445 -16.24 -20.26 8.84
N ILE A 446 -14.98 -20.57 8.61
CA ILE A 446 -13.93 -20.67 9.62
C ILE A 446 -13.07 -19.39 9.68
N GLU A 447 -12.36 -19.19 10.79
CA GLU A 447 -11.34 -18.14 10.87
C GLU A 447 -10.16 -18.47 9.94
N THR A 448 -9.59 -17.42 9.28
CA THR A 448 -8.55 -17.62 8.28
C THR A 448 -7.16 -17.24 8.79
N PHE A 449 -7.08 -16.28 9.70
CA PHE A 449 -5.79 -15.81 10.20
C PHE A 449 -5.05 -16.89 10.98
N GLY A 450 -3.88 -17.30 10.47
CA GLY A 450 -3.05 -18.35 11.09
C GLY A 450 -3.57 -19.78 10.95
N GLU A 451 -4.64 -20.03 10.17
CA GLU A 451 -5.19 -21.36 9.96
C GLU A 451 -4.31 -22.21 9.02
N ASN A 452 -4.42 -23.52 9.11
CA ASN A 452 -3.68 -24.46 8.28
C ASN A 452 -4.07 -24.34 6.79
N VAL A 453 -3.06 -24.30 5.91
CA VAL A 453 -3.26 -24.15 4.45
C VAL A 453 -4.14 -25.25 3.86
N GLY A 454 -4.01 -26.50 4.31
CA GLY A 454 -4.85 -27.63 3.85
C GLY A 454 -6.33 -27.44 4.22
N ILE A 455 -6.59 -26.94 5.43
CA ILE A 455 -7.95 -26.61 5.90
C ILE A 455 -8.52 -25.45 5.07
N LEU A 456 -7.74 -24.38 4.87
CA LEU A 456 -8.15 -23.25 4.04
C LEU A 456 -8.38 -23.64 2.58
N THR A 457 -7.55 -24.53 2.02
CA THR A 457 -7.75 -25.07 0.67
C THR A 457 -9.08 -25.77 0.54
N ARG A 458 -9.43 -26.59 1.53
CA ARG A 458 -10.71 -27.30 1.57
C ARG A 458 -11.89 -26.34 1.74
N GLU A 459 -11.76 -25.36 2.62
CA GLU A 459 -12.77 -24.31 2.85
C GLU A 459 -13.12 -23.53 1.57
N VAL A 460 -12.09 -23.19 0.77
CA VAL A 460 -12.28 -22.38 -0.45
C VAL A 460 -12.74 -23.20 -1.64
N PHE A 461 -12.10 -24.35 -1.89
CA PHE A 461 -12.25 -25.14 -3.12
C PHE A 461 -13.16 -26.36 -2.95
N GLY A 462 -13.46 -26.76 -1.70
CA GLY A 462 -14.47 -27.77 -1.35
C GLY A 462 -14.30 -29.11 -2.08
N LEU A 463 -15.36 -29.58 -2.71
CA LEU A 463 -15.43 -30.88 -3.40
C LEU A 463 -14.42 -31.08 -4.55
N GLU A 464 -13.87 -29.98 -5.13
CA GLU A 464 -12.84 -30.16 -6.19
C GLU A 464 -11.56 -30.78 -5.67
N VAL A 465 -11.20 -30.46 -4.42
CA VAL A 465 -10.03 -31.09 -3.80
C VAL A 465 -10.28 -32.60 -3.67
N THR A 466 -11.52 -32.99 -3.36
CA THR A 466 -11.88 -34.39 -3.17
C THR A 466 -12.08 -35.16 -4.48
N ASP A 467 -12.36 -34.48 -5.59
CA ASP A 467 -12.64 -35.13 -6.89
C ASP A 467 -11.44 -35.10 -7.87
N SER A 468 -10.28 -34.60 -7.42
CA SER A 468 -9.10 -34.44 -8.26
C SER A 468 -7.83 -34.96 -7.57
N GLY A 469 -6.77 -35.19 -8.37
CA GLY A 469 -5.44 -35.54 -7.90
C GLY A 469 -5.43 -36.83 -7.05
N PHE A 470 -4.66 -36.81 -5.96
CA PHE A 470 -4.50 -37.97 -5.09
C PHE A 470 -5.78 -38.38 -4.36
N HIS A 471 -6.69 -37.43 -4.05
CA HIS A 471 -7.97 -37.75 -3.43
C HIS A 471 -8.81 -38.72 -4.29
N LYS A 472 -8.85 -38.48 -5.62
CA LYS A 472 -9.55 -39.38 -6.54
C LYS A 472 -8.89 -40.75 -6.56
N MET A 473 -7.55 -40.79 -6.64
CA MET A 473 -6.81 -42.07 -6.62
C MET A 473 -7.10 -42.87 -5.34
N LEU A 474 -7.16 -42.20 -4.18
CA LEU A 474 -7.49 -42.87 -2.92
C LEU A 474 -8.91 -43.39 -2.91
N ARG A 475 -9.88 -42.62 -3.41
CA ARG A 475 -11.29 -43.02 -3.49
C ARG A 475 -11.47 -44.22 -4.39
N ASP A 476 -10.88 -44.18 -5.59
CA ASP A 476 -10.93 -45.29 -6.54
C ASP A 476 -10.28 -46.54 -5.92
N ALA A 477 -9.15 -46.40 -5.23
CA ALA A 477 -8.48 -47.53 -4.57
C ALA A 477 -9.30 -48.12 -3.41
N VAL A 478 -9.99 -47.29 -2.64
CA VAL A 478 -10.89 -47.73 -1.55
C VAL A 478 -12.13 -48.44 -2.12
N SER A 479 -12.68 -47.94 -3.24
CA SER A 479 -13.84 -48.59 -3.90
C SER A 479 -13.50 -49.99 -4.44
N ASP A 480 -12.25 -50.24 -4.79
CA ASP A 480 -11.76 -51.48 -5.36
C ASP A 480 -11.17 -52.47 -4.32
N SER A 481 -11.12 -52.10 -3.02
CA SER A 481 -10.40 -52.84 -1.97
C SER A 481 -11.28 -53.14 -0.76
N VAL A 482 -11.01 -54.25 -0.07
CA VAL A 482 -11.83 -54.75 1.05
C VAL A 482 -11.41 -54.13 2.40
N GLY A 483 -10.22 -53.51 2.50
CA GLY A 483 -9.75 -52.97 3.76
C GLY A 483 -8.53 -52.06 3.71
N TYR A 484 -8.24 -51.39 4.83
CA TYR A 484 -7.18 -50.41 4.97
C TYR A 484 -5.77 -50.95 4.56
N GLY A 485 -5.45 -52.20 5.00
CA GLY A 485 -4.14 -52.82 4.71
C GLY A 485 -3.93 -53.00 3.21
N GLU A 486 -4.93 -53.52 2.50
CA GLU A 486 -4.88 -53.74 1.06
C GLU A 486 -4.69 -52.43 0.28
N VAL A 487 -5.40 -51.37 0.68
CA VAL A 487 -5.20 -50.04 0.07
C VAL A 487 -3.78 -49.53 0.31
N VAL A 488 -3.23 -49.68 1.52
CA VAL A 488 -1.85 -49.23 1.84
C VAL A 488 -0.83 -50.05 1.03
N ASP A 489 -1.01 -51.35 0.91
CA ASP A 489 -0.13 -52.24 0.15
C ASP A 489 -0.15 -51.94 -1.36
N ARG A 490 -1.32 -51.58 -1.91
CA ARG A 490 -1.49 -51.13 -3.30
C ARG A 490 -0.64 -49.88 -3.63
N PHE A 491 -0.42 -49.02 -2.64
CA PHE A 491 0.46 -47.84 -2.76
C PHE A 491 1.91 -48.11 -2.28
N GLY A 492 2.28 -49.37 -2.05
CA GLY A 492 3.62 -49.75 -1.57
C GLY A 492 4.02 -49.13 -0.24
N GLY A 493 3.05 -48.69 0.57
CA GLY A 493 3.28 -47.98 1.81
C GLY A 493 3.65 -46.49 1.65
N GLU A 494 3.80 -46.00 0.41
CA GLU A 494 4.19 -44.62 0.08
C GLU A 494 3.02 -43.65 0.21
N LEU A 495 2.45 -43.54 1.42
CA LEU A 495 1.32 -42.68 1.74
C LEU A 495 1.64 -41.70 2.87
N GLY A 496 1.41 -40.42 2.63
CA GLY A 496 1.48 -39.37 3.67
C GLY A 496 0.43 -39.53 4.75
N GLY A 497 0.58 -38.80 5.86
CA GLY A 497 -0.35 -38.86 6.98
C GLY A 497 -1.79 -38.50 6.62
N GLU A 498 -1.99 -37.48 5.79
CA GLU A 498 -3.31 -37.06 5.30
C GLU A 498 -3.97 -38.13 4.43
N ALA A 499 -3.24 -38.71 3.50
CA ALA A 499 -3.74 -39.80 2.66
C ALA A 499 -4.20 -41.01 3.49
N LYS A 500 -3.43 -41.39 4.52
CA LYS A 500 -3.79 -42.47 5.46
C LYS A 500 -5.04 -42.15 6.26
N ALA A 501 -5.23 -40.89 6.68
CA ALA A 501 -6.44 -40.45 7.39
C ALA A 501 -7.68 -40.48 6.47
N ILE A 502 -7.53 -40.03 5.23
CA ILE A 502 -8.60 -40.03 4.22
C ILE A 502 -9.04 -41.47 3.93
N ILE A 503 -8.12 -42.42 3.71
CA ILE A 503 -8.43 -43.84 3.48
C ILE A 503 -9.26 -44.40 4.64
N ARG A 504 -8.87 -44.14 5.90
CA ARG A 504 -9.62 -44.60 7.06
C ARG A 504 -11.04 -44.02 7.10
N ALA A 505 -11.19 -42.73 6.81
CA ALA A 505 -12.48 -42.06 6.79
C ALA A 505 -13.39 -42.63 5.66
N LEU A 506 -12.84 -42.86 4.48
CA LEU A 506 -13.60 -43.44 3.35
C LEU A 506 -14.07 -44.86 3.66
N ILE A 507 -13.20 -45.73 4.20
CA ILE A 507 -13.56 -47.10 4.59
C ILE A 507 -14.60 -47.09 5.69
N ALA A 508 -14.47 -46.22 6.71
CA ALA A 508 -15.50 -46.12 7.77
C ALA A 508 -16.86 -45.67 7.22
N ALA A 509 -16.86 -44.77 6.21
CA ALA A 509 -18.08 -44.30 5.58
C ALA A 509 -18.74 -45.41 4.72
N GLN A 510 -17.96 -46.26 4.06
CA GLN A 510 -18.48 -47.43 3.32
C GLN A 510 -19.10 -48.45 4.29
N SER A 511 -18.43 -48.76 5.39
CA SER A 511 -18.93 -49.71 6.38
C SER A 511 -20.22 -49.22 7.07
N ALA A 512 -20.40 -47.89 7.22
CA ALA A 512 -21.63 -47.32 7.79
C ALA A 512 -22.81 -47.25 6.79
N GLY A 513 -22.53 -47.26 5.48
CA GLY A 513 -23.54 -47.29 4.41
C GLY A 513 -24.04 -48.72 4.04
N ASP A 514 -23.31 -49.76 4.45
CA ASP A 514 -23.73 -51.15 4.25
C ASP A 514 -24.62 -51.69 5.40
N ASP A 515 -24.77 -50.93 6.49
CA ASP A 515 -25.59 -51.31 7.65
C ASP A 515 -27.01 -50.69 7.64
N ASP A 516 -27.37 -49.88 6.63
CA ASP A 516 -28.71 -49.30 6.40
C ASP A 516 -29.37 -50.02 5.18
#